data_597c9ddf88033995f68abf409efe7a57
#
_entry.id   597c9ddf88033995f68abf409efe7a57
#
_cell.length_a   1.000
_cell.length_b   1.000
_cell.length_c   1.000
_cell.angle_alpha   90.00
_cell.angle_beta   90.00
_cell.angle_gamma   90.00
#
_symmetry.space_group_name_H-M   'P 1'
#
loop_
_entity.id
_entity.type
_entity.pdbx_description
1 polymer ?
#
loop_
_entity_poly.entity_id
_entity_poly.type
_entity_poly.pdbx_seq_one_letter_code
_entity_poly.pdbx_strand_id
1 'polypeptide(L)'
;AGDRWPHLALRGAQYLDPAGQARLLRLLRWREAQARSSNRPRSWILDNELATALARTPPADPQALQDLLDSTPKAPRSLGRALWDALQAPLADEDAMPLARAEDLDKKRLRAELRD
;
A
#
# COMPACT_ATOMS: atom_id res chain seq x y z
N ALA A 1 -2.73 -18.58 -5.14
CA ALA A 1 -2.93 -18.00 -3.83
C ALA A 1 -2.38 -16.59 -3.78
N GLY A 2 -3.10 -15.70 -3.14
CA GLY A 2 -2.68 -14.31 -3.01
C GLY A 2 -1.52 -14.15 -2.06
N ASP A 3 -0.75 -13.11 -2.28
CA ASP A 3 0.34 -12.74 -1.39
C ASP A 3 -0.24 -12.17 -0.09
N ARG A 4 0.10 -12.77 1.04
CA ARG A 4 -0.38 -12.32 2.34
C ARG A 4 0.19 -10.95 2.72
N TRP A 5 1.43 -10.69 2.30
CA TRP A 5 2.15 -9.47 2.66
C TRP A 5 2.58 -8.69 1.40
N PRO A 6 1.60 -8.17 0.62
CA PRO A 6 1.93 -7.49 -0.65
C PRO A 6 2.78 -6.24 -0.50
N HIS A 7 2.79 -5.62 0.69
CA HIS A 7 3.63 -4.43 0.92
C HIS A 7 5.13 -4.73 0.80
N LEU A 8 5.53 -5.98 1.05
CA LEU A 8 6.93 -6.37 0.95
C LEU A 8 7.46 -6.35 -0.48
N ALA A 9 6.57 -6.41 -1.48
CA ALA A 9 6.95 -6.35 -2.88
C ALA A 9 7.19 -4.92 -3.38
N LEU A 10 6.78 -3.92 -2.62
CA LEU A 10 6.92 -2.51 -3.01
C LEU A 10 8.19 -1.91 -2.40
N ARG A 11 9.06 -1.37 -3.26
CA ARG A 11 10.31 -0.74 -2.80
C ARG A 11 10.06 0.42 -1.84
N GLY A 12 9.01 1.21 -2.10
CA GLY A 12 8.69 2.37 -1.27
C GLY A 12 8.31 2.02 0.16
N ALA A 13 7.88 0.78 0.42
CA ALA A 13 7.47 0.36 1.76
C ALA A 13 8.60 0.44 2.78
N GLN A 14 9.84 0.17 2.36
CA GLN A 14 11.00 0.19 3.26
C GLN A 14 11.27 1.55 3.89
N TYR A 15 10.79 2.61 3.25
CA TYR A 15 10.98 3.99 3.73
C TYR A 15 9.86 4.46 4.66
N LEU A 16 8.85 3.62 4.87
CA LEU A 16 7.74 3.94 5.76
C LEU A 16 8.03 3.43 7.17
N ASP A 17 7.55 4.17 8.18
CA ASP A 17 7.59 3.67 9.55
C ASP A 17 6.61 2.50 9.71
N PRO A 18 6.62 1.78 10.85
CA PRO A 18 5.70 0.64 11.05
C PRO A 18 4.24 0.99 10.84
N ALA A 19 3.80 2.15 11.30
CA ALA A 19 2.41 2.60 11.11
C ALA A 19 2.11 2.84 9.63
N GLY A 20 3.07 3.42 8.90
CA GLY A 20 2.92 3.64 7.46
C GLY A 20 2.84 2.34 6.69
N GLN A 21 3.65 1.35 7.06
CA GLN A 21 3.59 0.04 6.42
C GLN A 21 2.26 -0.66 6.68
N ALA A 22 1.71 -0.52 7.89
CA ALA A 22 0.40 -1.07 8.20
C ALA A 22 -0.70 -0.42 7.33
N ARG A 23 -0.66 0.90 7.17
CA ARG A 23 -1.60 1.60 6.28
C ARG A 23 -1.45 1.13 4.83
N LEU A 24 -0.21 0.95 4.37
CA LEU A 24 0.03 0.45 3.01
C LEU A 24 -0.55 -0.94 2.83
N LEU A 25 -0.37 -1.83 3.79
CA LEU A 25 -0.94 -3.17 3.75
C LEU A 25 -2.48 -3.12 3.66
N ARG A 26 -3.11 -2.26 4.45
CA ARG A 26 -4.58 -2.06 4.39
C ARG A 26 -5.02 -1.66 2.99
N LEU A 27 -4.32 -0.73 2.38
CA LEU A 27 -4.64 -0.24 1.04
C LEU A 27 -4.44 -1.31 -0.02
N LEU A 28 -3.34 -2.06 0.06
CA LEU A 28 -3.05 -3.10 -0.92
C LEU A 28 -4.03 -4.26 -0.85
N ARG A 29 -4.46 -4.64 0.34
CA ARG A 29 -5.48 -5.68 0.50
C ARG A 29 -6.85 -5.20 0.04
N TRP A 30 -7.19 -3.95 0.33
CA TRP A 30 -8.41 -3.33 -0.20
C TRP A 30 -8.38 -3.32 -1.72
N ARG A 31 -7.25 -2.93 -2.31
CA ARG A 31 -7.06 -2.91 -3.76
C ARG A 31 -7.29 -4.29 -4.36
N GLU A 32 -6.73 -5.32 -3.75
CA GLU A 32 -6.87 -6.69 -4.21
C GLU A 32 -8.34 -7.12 -4.22
N ALA A 33 -9.08 -6.82 -3.16
CA ALA A 33 -10.49 -7.14 -3.06
C ALA A 33 -11.31 -6.41 -4.12
N GLN A 34 -11.01 -5.13 -4.34
CA GLN A 34 -11.70 -4.34 -5.37
C GLN A 34 -11.40 -4.86 -6.77
N ALA A 35 -10.15 -5.22 -7.04
CA ALA A 35 -9.75 -5.74 -8.33
C ALA A 35 -10.46 -7.05 -8.65
N ARG A 36 -10.59 -7.93 -7.66
CA ARG A 36 -11.31 -9.20 -7.81
C ARG A 36 -12.80 -8.99 -8.05
N SER A 37 -13.43 -8.14 -7.26
CA SER A 37 -14.87 -7.91 -7.36
C SER A 37 -15.26 -7.20 -8.65
N SER A 38 -14.40 -6.35 -9.18
CA SER A 38 -14.67 -5.60 -10.41
C SER A 38 -14.05 -6.23 -11.65
N ASN A 39 -13.27 -7.30 -11.47
CA ASN A 39 -12.55 -8.00 -12.54
C ASN A 39 -11.66 -7.04 -13.34
N ARG A 40 -10.90 -6.20 -12.63
CA ARG A 40 -10.00 -5.21 -13.23
C ARG A 40 -8.59 -5.37 -12.69
N PRO A 41 -7.58 -4.92 -13.45
CA PRO A 41 -6.20 -4.91 -12.95
C PRO A 41 -6.06 -4.05 -11.68
N ARG A 42 -5.15 -4.46 -10.79
CA ARG A 42 -4.90 -3.76 -9.53
C ARG A 42 -4.51 -2.30 -9.75
N SER A 43 -3.68 -2.03 -10.76
CA SER A 43 -3.21 -0.68 -11.06
C SER A 43 -4.35 0.25 -11.51
N TRP A 44 -5.45 -0.31 -11.98
CA TRP A 44 -6.62 0.48 -12.36
C TRP A 44 -7.44 0.88 -11.13
N ILE A 45 -7.32 0.11 -10.05
CA ILE A 45 -8.03 0.41 -8.80
C ILE A 45 -7.24 1.46 -8.01
N LEU A 46 -5.93 1.23 -7.82
CA LEU A 46 -5.08 2.13 -7.04
C LEU A 46 -3.63 1.92 -7.45
N ASP A 47 -3.00 2.96 -7.92
CA ASP A 47 -1.60 2.94 -8.33
C ASP A 47 -0.67 2.73 -7.12
N ASN A 48 0.44 2.03 -7.31
CA ASN A 48 1.43 1.77 -6.26
C ASN A 48 1.98 3.06 -5.64
N GLU A 49 2.26 4.05 -6.46
CA GLU A 49 2.81 5.32 -5.98
C GLU A 49 1.79 6.07 -5.12
N LEU A 50 0.53 6.09 -5.55
CA LEU A 50 -0.54 6.74 -4.79
C LEU A 50 -0.78 6.00 -3.48
N ALA A 51 -0.79 4.66 -3.49
CA ALA A 51 -0.95 3.87 -2.28
C ALA A 51 0.15 4.18 -1.28
N THR A 52 1.41 4.23 -1.74
CA THR A 52 2.56 4.54 -0.89
C THR A 52 2.47 5.96 -0.34
N ALA A 53 2.07 6.92 -1.16
CA ALA A 53 1.91 8.31 -0.73
C ALA A 53 0.83 8.46 0.34
N LEU A 54 -0.30 7.79 0.18
CA LEU A 54 -1.39 7.80 1.16
C LEU A 54 -0.96 7.15 2.48
N ALA A 55 -0.15 6.10 2.40
CA ALA A 55 0.36 5.41 3.59
C ALA A 55 1.37 6.27 4.33
N ARG A 56 2.21 6.99 3.59
CA ARG A 56 3.25 7.86 4.17
C ARG A 56 2.64 9.09 4.84
N THR A 57 1.73 9.74 4.14
CA THR A 57 1.09 10.98 4.61
C THR A 57 -0.42 10.82 4.48
N PRO A 58 -1.06 10.14 5.46
CA PRO A 58 -2.50 9.92 5.37
C PRO A 58 -3.25 11.24 5.47
N PRO A 59 -4.33 11.38 4.67
CA PRO A 59 -5.16 12.59 4.73
C PRO A 59 -5.76 12.77 6.12
N ALA A 60 -5.94 14.01 6.53
CA ALA A 60 -6.46 14.32 7.86
C ALA A 60 -7.95 13.99 8.02
N ASP A 61 -8.70 14.04 6.93
CA ASP A 61 -10.14 13.78 6.94
C ASP A 61 -10.59 13.24 5.57
N PRO A 62 -11.85 12.76 5.46
CA PRO A 62 -12.35 12.24 4.18
C PRO A 62 -12.36 13.26 3.05
N GLN A 63 -12.57 14.53 3.38
CA GLN A 63 -12.59 15.59 2.36
C GLN A 63 -11.20 15.79 1.77
N ALA A 64 -10.17 15.80 2.62
CA ALA A 64 -8.78 15.91 2.15
C ALA A 64 -8.41 14.76 1.22
N LEU A 65 -8.88 13.55 1.54
CA LEU A 65 -8.67 12.39 0.67
C LEU A 65 -9.37 12.58 -0.68
N GLN A 66 -10.63 13.01 -0.65
CA GLN A 66 -11.38 13.20 -1.89
C GLN A 66 -10.74 14.28 -2.76
N ASP A 67 -10.28 15.38 -2.15
CA ASP A 67 -9.58 16.43 -2.88
C ASP A 67 -8.32 15.92 -3.55
N LEU A 68 -7.57 15.06 -2.87
CA LEU A 68 -6.38 14.45 -3.42
C LEU A 68 -6.73 13.55 -4.61
N LEU A 69 -7.76 12.72 -4.48
CA LEU A 69 -8.19 11.84 -5.55
C LEU A 69 -8.67 12.63 -6.77
N ASP A 70 -9.41 13.71 -6.53
CA ASP A 70 -9.93 14.56 -7.61
C ASP A 70 -8.81 15.26 -8.38
N SER A 71 -7.69 15.55 -7.72
CA SER A 71 -6.55 16.21 -8.34
C SER A 71 -5.51 15.27 -8.92
N THR A 72 -5.65 13.96 -8.69
CA THR A 72 -4.68 12.96 -9.13
C THR A 72 -5.20 12.22 -10.37
N PRO A 73 -4.46 12.25 -11.50
CA PRO A 73 -4.87 11.50 -12.69
C PRO A 73 -5.00 10.01 -12.40
N LYS A 74 -6.01 9.38 -12.93
CA LYS A 74 -6.26 7.94 -12.80
C LYS A 74 -6.57 7.46 -11.39
N ALA A 75 -6.77 8.36 -10.43
CA ALA A 75 -7.14 7.98 -9.07
C ALA A 75 -8.59 7.48 -9.01
N PRO A 76 -8.92 6.60 -8.05
CA PRO A 76 -10.28 6.05 -7.91
C PRO A 76 -11.22 7.03 -7.23
N ARG A 77 -11.60 8.09 -7.94
CA ARG A 77 -12.44 9.19 -7.40
C ARG A 77 -13.76 8.71 -6.81
N SER A 78 -14.39 7.74 -7.46
CA SER A 78 -15.69 7.22 -7.01
C SER A 78 -15.58 6.31 -5.79
N LEU A 79 -14.37 5.89 -5.42
CA LEU A 79 -14.11 4.98 -4.32
C LEU A 79 -13.51 5.67 -3.08
N GLY A 80 -13.58 6.99 -3.03
CA GLY A 80 -12.99 7.78 -1.95
C GLY A 80 -13.45 7.34 -0.56
N ARG A 81 -14.75 7.11 -0.37
CA ARG A 81 -15.28 6.68 0.92
C ARG A 81 -14.77 5.29 1.31
N ALA A 82 -14.78 4.35 0.37
CA ALA A 82 -14.29 3.00 0.63
C ALA A 82 -12.80 3.01 0.96
N LEU A 83 -12.03 3.84 0.26
CA LEU A 83 -10.61 4.00 0.49
C LEU A 83 -10.33 4.59 1.87
N TRP A 84 -11.10 5.61 2.27
CA TRP A 84 -11.00 6.20 3.61
C TRP A 84 -11.27 5.14 4.68
N ASP A 85 -12.35 4.37 4.52
CA ASP A 85 -12.71 3.33 5.47
C ASP A 85 -11.61 2.27 5.59
N ALA A 86 -10.97 1.91 4.46
CA ALA A 86 -9.86 0.96 4.47
C ALA A 86 -8.67 1.48 5.25
N LEU A 87 -8.35 2.77 5.10
CA LEU A 87 -7.26 3.41 5.85
C LEU A 87 -7.49 3.38 7.36
N GLN A 88 -8.75 3.47 7.79
CA GLN A 88 -9.11 3.55 9.20
C GLN A 88 -9.35 2.20 9.86
N ALA A 89 -9.44 1.12 9.09
CA ALA A 89 -9.81 -0.20 9.62
C ALA A 89 -8.59 -1.09 9.79
N PRO A 90 -8.12 -1.34 11.04
CA PRO A 90 -7.00 -2.26 11.26
C PRO A 90 -7.33 -3.67 10.77
N LEU A 91 -6.31 -4.34 10.24
CA LEU A 91 -6.46 -5.72 9.79
C LEU A 91 -6.30 -6.68 10.97
N ALA A 92 -6.97 -7.82 10.90
CA ALA A 92 -6.94 -8.82 11.97
C ALA A 92 -5.52 -9.34 12.24
N ASP A 93 -4.67 -9.43 11.20
CA ASP A 93 -3.31 -9.94 11.30
C ASP A 93 -2.24 -8.86 11.22
N GLU A 94 -2.63 -7.59 11.39
CA GLU A 94 -1.71 -6.45 11.26
C GLU A 94 -0.55 -6.52 12.26
N ASP A 95 -0.80 -7.03 13.46
CA ASP A 95 0.22 -7.18 14.50
C ASP A 95 1.30 -8.20 14.11
N ALA A 96 0.98 -9.14 13.22
CA ALA A 96 1.92 -10.14 12.74
C ALA A 96 2.65 -9.72 11.47
N MET A 97 2.37 -8.52 10.96
CA MET A 97 2.94 -8.02 9.72
C MET A 97 4.47 -7.89 9.80
N PRO A 98 5.22 -8.54 8.89
CA PRO A 98 6.66 -8.31 8.82
C PRO A 98 6.93 -6.93 8.23
N LEU A 99 7.96 -6.25 8.73
CA LEU A 99 8.32 -4.92 8.24
C LEU A 99 9.29 -5.03 7.06
N ALA A 100 9.04 -4.22 6.03
CA ALA A 100 10.00 -4.04 4.95
C ALA A 100 11.13 -3.17 5.48
N ARG A 101 12.38 -3.62 5.26
CA ARG A 101 13.57 -2.91 5.77
C ARG A 101 14.59 -2.72 4.67
N ALA A 102 15.18 -1.53 4.62
CA ALA A 102 16.25 -1.23 3.68
C ALA A 102 17.46 -2.15 3.88
N GLU A 103 17.76 -2.51 5.13
CA GLU A 103 18.85 -3.41 5.48
C GLU A 103 18.75 -4.77 4.81
N ASP A 104 17.56 -5.31 4.72
CA ASP A 104 17.34 -6.63 4.13
C ASP A 104 17.65 -6.64 2.64
N LEU A 105 17.36 -5.55 1.95
CA LEU A 105 17.69 -5.40 0.54
C LEU A 105 19.20 -5.27 0.32
N ASP A 106 19.87 -4.50 1.18
CA ASP A 106 21.33 -4.34 1.10
C ASP A 106 22.04 -5.65 1.37
N LYS A 107 21.58 -6.43 2.34
CA LYS A 107 22.15 -7.75 2.64
C LYS A 107 22.01 -8.70 1.45
N LYS A 108 20.88 -8.67 0.77
CA LYS A 108 20.66 -9.50 -0.41
C LYS A 108 21.58 -9.10 -1.55
N ARG A 109 21.81 -7.81 -1.75
CA ARG A 109 22.75 -7.32 -2.74
C ARG A 109 24.17 -7.78 -2.46
N LEU A 110 24.60 -7.62 -1.20
CA LEU A 110 25.94 -8.05 -0.79
C LEU A 110 26.15 -9.54 -1.02
N ARG A 111 25.18 -10.36 -0.71
CA ARG A 111 25.26 -11.80 -0.95
C ARG A 111 25.39 -12.14 -2.43
N ALA A 112 24.64 -11.44 -3.27
CA ALA A 112 24.71 -11.66 -4.71
C ALA A 112 26.08 -11.27 -5.27
N GLU A 113 26.63 -10.17 -4.79
CA GLU A 113 27.97 -9.71 -5.21
C GLU A 113 29.07 -10.67 -4.76
N LEU A 114 28.94 -11.20 -3.54
CA LEU A 114 29.94 -12.12 -3.00
C LEU A 114 29.97 -13.49 -3.68
N ARG A 115 28.92 -13.86 -4.37
CA ARG A 115 28.84 -15.12 -5.09
C ARG A 115 29.59 -15.09 -6.42
N ASP A 116 29.81 -13.92 -6.94
CA ASP A 116 30.55 -13.75 -8.17
C ASP A 116 32.07 -13.78 -7.91
#